data_774fc4c606acbc976a34d57c20932e2c
#
_entry.id   774fc4c606acbc976a34d57c20932e2c
#
_cell.length_a   1.000
_cell.length_b   1.000
_cell.length_c   1.000
_cell.angle_alpha   90.00
_cell.angle_beta   90.00
_cell.angle_gamma   90.00
#
_symmetry.space_group_name_H-M   'P 1'
#
loop_
_entity.id
_entity.type
_entity.pdbx_description
1 polymer ?
#
loop_
_entity_poly.entity_id
_entity_poly.type
_entity_poly.pdbx_seq_one_letter_code
_entity_poly.pdbx_strand_id
1 'polypeptide(L)'
;MFRNIKLHSLALAALLSAFVLSTISCSKEANLRESLPGEWHYSDAASDVYIAFSADGYYELFQKIGEGRYREYRGEWTLKKNILSGNYGEGIAWGSSYRVEIDGDTLLLSATNGSGEKNVYRRESVPASVRESAEAAV
;
A
#
# COMPACT_ATOMS: atom_id res chain seq x y z
N MET A 1 -2.52 -54.93 -3.56
CA MET A 1 -2.02 -54.31 -2.36
C MET A 1 -1.08 -53.12 -2.64
N PHE A 2 -0.11 -53.29 -3.51
CA PHE A 2 0.82 -52.19 -3.87
C PHE A 2 0.19 -51.06 -4.69
N ARG A 3 -0.87 -51.30 -5.46
CA ARG A 3 -1.57 -50.27 -6.26
C ARG A 3 -2.30 -49.21 -5.39
N ASN A 4 -2.83 -49.62 -4.25
CA ASN A 4 -3.60 -48.72 -3.41
C ASN A 4 -2.70 -47.74 -2.63
N ILE A 5 -1.48 -48.12 -2.32
CA ILE A 5 -0.52 -47.26 -1.61
C ILE A 5 -0.03 -46.13 -2.51
N LYS A 6 0.15 -46.37 -3.81
CA LYS A 6 0.56 -45.35 -4.78
C LYS A 6 -0.52 -44.31 -5.04
N LEU A 7 -1.81 -44.71 -5.05
CA LEU A 7 -2.93 -43.82 -5.23
C LEU A 7 -3.13 -42.88 -4.05
N HIS A 8 -2.94 -43.37 -2.84
CA HIS A 8 -3.06 -42.51 -1.64
C HIS A 8 -1.91 -41.51 -1.56
N SER A 9 -0.72 -41.88 -1.95
CA SER A 9 0.46 -41.00 -1.96
C SER A 9 0.32 -39.87 -2.97
N LEU A 10 -0.25 -40.12 -4.16
CA LEU A 10 -0.51 -39.09 -5.17
C LEU A 10 -1.60 -38.11 -4.75
N ALA A 11 -2.66 -38.58 -4.10
CA ALA A 11 -3.74 -37.72 -3.60
C ALA A 11 -3.25 -36.80 -2.47
N LEU A 12 -2.38 -37.30 -1.60
CA LEU A 12 -1.81 -36.52 -0.52
C LEU A 12 -0.87 -35.43 -1.02
N ALA A 13 -0.07 -35.71 -2.05
CA ALA A 13 0.83 -34.75 -2.67
C ALA A 13 0.05 -33.60 -3.37
N ALA A 14 -1.07 -33.90 -4.01
CA ALA A 14 -1.92 -32.88 -4.64
C ALA A 14 -2.58 -31.94 -3.61
N LEU A 15 -3.02 -32.47 -2.49
CA LEU A 15 -3.60 -31.69 -1.39
C LEU A 15 -2.55 -30.76 -0.73
N LEU A 16 -1.34 -31.24 -0.54
CA LEU A 16 -0.24 -30.44 0.01
C LEU A 16 0.16 -29.29 -0.90
N SER A 17 0.18 -29.49 -2.23
CA SER A 17 0.53 -28.42 -3.16
C SER A 17 -0.55 -27.34 -3.25
N ALA A 18 -1.83 -27.67 -3.13
CA ALA A 18 -2.93 -26.70 -3.07
C ALA A 18 -2.87 -25.85 -1.80
N PHE A 19 -2.51 -26.43 -0.67
CA PHE A 19 -2.37 -25.73 0.61
C PHE A 19 -1.20 -24.74 0.59
N VAL A 20 -0.07 -25.10 -0.02
CA VAL A 20 1.11 -24.23 -0.15
C VAL A 20 0.79 -22.97 -0.99
N LEU A 21 0.01 -23.10 -2.05
CA LEU A 21 -0.41 -21.98 -2.89
C LEU A 21 -1.30 -20.98 -2.11
N SER A 22 -2.18 -21.48 -1.27
CA SER A 22 -3.05 -20.64 -0.43
C SER A 22 -2.25 -19.86 0.62
N THR A 23 -1.26 -20.47 1.25
CA THR A 23 -0.40 -19.83 2.25
C THR A 23 0.49 -18.74 1.64
N ILE A 24 1.01 -18.92 0.43
CA ILE A 24 1.81 -17.90 -0.26
C ILE A 24 0.99 -16.64 -0.53
N SER A 25 -0.26 -16.76 -0.96
CA SER A 25 -1.15 -15.64 -1.24
C SER A 25 -1.46 -14.81 0.02
N CYS A 26 -1.79 -15.49 1.14
CA CYS A 26 -2.02 -14.84 2.45
C CYS A 26 -0.75 -14.18 3.00
N SER A 27 0.42 -14.80 2.80
CA SER A 27 1.71 -14.25 3.25
C SER A 27 2.06 -12.94 2.55
N LYS A 28 1.75 -12.78 1.27
CA LYS A 28 2.00 -11.53 0.51
C LYS A 28 1.18 -10.37 1.06
N GLU A 29 -0.11 -10.57 1.30
CA GLU A 29 -0.98 -9.54 1.89
C GLU A 29 -0.53 -9.19 3.30
N ALA A 30 -0.22 -10.18 4.14
CA ALA A 30 0.28 -9.97 5.50
C ALA A 30 1.60 -9.18 5.49
N ASN A 31 2.52 -9.50 4.59
CA ASN A 31 3.79 -8.79 4.44
C ASN A 31 3.58 -7.33 4.03
N LEU A 32 2.64 -7.05 3.13
CA LEU A 32 2.30 -5.68 2.74
C LEU A 32 1.68 -4.90 3.90
N ARG A 33 0.83 -5.53 4.71
CA ARG A 33 0.24 -4.90 5.90
C ARG A 33 1.29 -4.53 6.95
N GLU A 34 2.35 -5.31 7.07
CA GLU A 34 3.47 -5.01 7.97
C GLU A 34 4.42 -3.97 7.39
N SER A 35 4.63 -3.97 6.09
CA SER A 35 5.63 -3.14 5.42
C SER A 35 5.11 -1.76 5.04
N LEU A 36 3.82 -1.61 4.76
CA LEU A 36 3.24 -0.33 4.32
C LEU A 36 3.23 0.74 5.41
N PRO A 37 2.91 0.45 6.69
CA PRO A 37 2.98 1.47 7.72
C PRO A 37 4.36 2.11 7.83
N GLY A 38 4.37 3.42 8.03
CA GLY A 38 5.57 4.24 8.06
C GLY A 38 5.42 5.46 7.19
N GLU A 39 6.52 6.15 6.96
CA GLU A 39 6.55 7.43 6.25
C GLU A 39 7.28 7.27 4.92
N TRP A 40 6.68 7.82 3.88
CA TRP A 40 7.12 7.67 2.49
C TRP A 40 7.14 9.02 1.79
N HIS A 41 8.08 9.21 0.87
CA HIS A 41 8.28 10.44 0.14
C HIS A 41 8.34 10.21 -1.37
N TYR A 42 7.63 11.07 -2.11
CA TYR A 42 7.67 11.15 -3.56
C TYR A 42 7.89 12.59 -3.99
N SER A 43 8.71 12.82 -5.00
CA SER A 43 8.95 14.14 -5.54
C SER A 43 9.15 14.07 -7.05
N ASP A 44 8.57 15.03 -7.77
CA ASP A 44 8.85 15.28 -9.18
C ASP A 44 8.98 16.79 -9.43
N ALA A 45 9.04 17.22 -10.68
CA ALA A 45 9.20 18.63 -11.02
C ALA A 45 8.02 19.51 -10.60
N ALA A 46 6.83 18.92 -10.43
CA ALA A 46 5.59 19.63 -10.16
C ALA A 46 5.10 19.49 -8.72
N SER A 47 5.48 18.43 -8.01
CA SER A 47 4.91 18.11 -6.70
C SER A 47 5.92 17.48 -5.74
N ASP A 48 5.64 17.62 -4.45
CA ASP A 48 6.36 17.01 -3.36
C ASP A 48 5.35 16.44 -2.38
N VAL A 49 5.43 15.14 -2.10
CA VAL A 49 4.41 14.40 -1.35
C VAL A 49 5.05 13.54 -0.28
N TYR A 50 4.57 13.69 0.95
CA TYR A 50 4.84 12.74 2.04
C TYR A 50 3.55 12.04 2.43
N ILE A 51 3.62 10.74 2.65
CA ILE A 51 2.50 9.95 3.18
C ILE A 51 2.97 9.19 4.41
N ALA A 52 2.24 9.32 5.49
CA ALA A 52 2.46 8.54 6.71
C ALA A 52 1.27 7.60 6.91
N PHE A 53 1.51 6.29 6.80
CA PHE A 53 0.50 5.27 7.07
C PHE A 53 0.67 4.74 8.48
N SER A 54 -0.40 4.75 9.27
CA SER A 54 -0.44 4.11 10.59
C SER A 54 -0.92 2.67 10.48
N ALA A 55 -0.40 1.81 11.33
CA ALA A 55 -0.81 0.39 11.38
C ALA A 55 -2.30 0.21 11.75
N ASP A 56 -2.90 1.18 12.41
CA ASP A 56 -4.31 1.17 12.83
C ASP A 56 -5.30 1.60 11.73
N GLY A 57 -4.82 1.84 10.51
CA GLY A 57 -5.69 2.14 9.36
C GLY A 57 -5.91 3.60 9.07
N TYR A 58 -5.13 4.49 9.66
CA TYR A 58 -5.16 5.92 9.37
C TYR A 58 -3.96 6.35 8.56
N TYR A 59 -4.08 7.48 7.85
CA TYR A 59 -2.96 8.08 7.15
C TYR A 59 -3.00 9.60 7.26
N GLU A 60 -1.82 10.20 7.08
CA GLU A 60 -1.65 11.63 6.85
C GLU A 60 -0.91 11.81 5.54
N LEU A 61 -1.37 12.73 4.70
CA LEU A 61 -0.73 13.04 3.44
C LEU A 61 -0.42 14.53 3.41
N PHE A 62 0.82 14.87 3.10
CA PHE A 62 1.30 16.24 2.94
C PHE A 62 1.69 16.46 1.49
N GLN A 63 1.00 17.33 0.80
CA GLN A 63 1.22 17.56 -0.62
C GLN A 63 1.47 19.04 -0.91
N LYS A 64 2.54 19.30 -1.63
CA LYS A 64 2.85 20.61 -2.19
C LYS A 64 2.87 20.51 -3.71
N ILE A 65 2.12 21.36 -4.37
CA ILE A 65 2.09 21.47 -5.84
C ILE A 65 2.68 22.82 -6.20
N GLY A 66 3.74 22.82 -7.02
CA GLY A 66 4.48 24.03 -7.35
C GLY A 66 5.24 24.60 -6.15
N GLU A 67 5.24 25.92 -6.01
CA GLU A 67 5.95 26.65 -4.96
C GLU A 67 5.06 27.04 -3.76
N GLY A 68 3.87 26.46 -3.66
CA GLY A 68 2.93 26.72 -2.59
C GLY A 68 3.32 26.10 -1.26
N ARG A 69 2.39 26.15 -0.32
CA ARG A 69 2.53 25.48 0.97
C ARG A 69 2.08 24.03 0.87
N TYR A 70 2.55 23.20 1.80
CA TYR A 70 2.02 21.86 1.96
C TYR A 70 0.57 21.93 2.44
N ARG A 71 -0.27 21.09 1.87
CA ARG A 71 -1.63 20.84 2.35
C ARG A 71 -1.67 19.47 2.99
N GLU A 72 -2.35 19.39 4.12
CA GLU A 72 -2.50 18.15 4.87
C GLU A 72 -3.88 17.56 4.64
N TYR A 73 -3.88 16.29 4.24
CA TYR A 73 -5.05 15.45 4.13
C TYR A 73 -4.95 14.34 5.16
N ARG A 74 -6.07 13.97 5.76
CA ARG A 74 -6.17 12.87 6.71
C ARG A 74 -7.33 11.98 6.35
N GLY A 75 -7.22 10.70 6.65
CA GLY A 75 -8.29 9.76 6.42
C GLY A 75 -7.90 8.36 6.83
N GLU A 76 -8.63 7.41 6.28
CA GLU A 76 -8.45 5.99 6.54
C GLU A 76 -7.97 5.29 5.28
N TRP A 77 -7.23 4.20 5.46
CA TRP A 77 -6.80 3.34 4.38
C TRP A 77 -7.18 1.89 4.67
N THR A 78 -7.40 1.13 3.60
CA THR A 78 -7.62 -0.31 3.65
C THR A 78 -6.76 -1.00 2.61
N LEU A 79 -6.34 -2.20 2.90
CA LEU A 79 -5.57 -3.04 1.99
C LEU A 79 -6.29 -4.38 1.84
N LYS A 80 -6.65 -4.73 0.61
CA LYS A 80 -7.18 -6.05 0.24
C LYS A 80 -6.26 -6.66 -0.80
N LYS A 81 -5.64 -7.79 -0.47
CA LYS A 81 -4.59 -8.38 -1.29
C LYS A 81 -3.48 -7.34 -1.49
N ASN A 82 -3.27 -6.85 -2.70
CA ASN A 82 -2.30 -5.80 -2.98
C ASN A 82 -2.96 -4.50 -3.45
N ILE A 83 -4.25 -4.31 -3.17
CA ILE A 83 -4.97 -3.09 -3.55
C ILE A 83 -5.21 -2.22 -2.34
N LEU A 84 -4.66 -1.02 -2.38
CA LEU A 84 -4.79 0.03 -1.38
C LEU A 84 -5.93 0.96 -1.79
N SER A 85 -6.87 1.16 -0.88
CA SER A 85 -7.98 2.10 -1.03
C SER A 85 -8.04 3.00 0.19
N GLY A 86 -8.67 4.15 0.06
CA GLY A 86 -8.80 5.06 1.18
C GLY A 86 -9.83 6.16 0.95
N ASN A 87 -9.95 7.02 1.96
CA ASN A 87 -10.84 8.17 1.93
C ASN A 87 -10.11 9.40 2.50
N TYR A 88 -10.70 10.59 2.27
CA TYR A 88 -10.19 11.86 2.75
C TYR A 88 -10.87 12.32 4.06
N GLY A 89 -11.42 11.40 4.82
CA GLY A 89 -12.31 11.73 5.93
C GLY A 89 -13.72 12.03 5.43
N GLU A 90 -14.68 12.11 6.33
CA GLU A 90 -16.09 12.39 6.02
C GLU A 90 -16.71 11.48 4.92
N GLY A 91 -16.11 10.31 4.69
CA GLY A 91 -16.60 9.33 3.72
C GLY A 91 -16.27 9.63 2.26
N ILE A 92 -15.46 10.64 1.96
CA ILE A 92 -15.05 10.97 0.58
C ILE A 92 -13.94 10.02 0.14
N ALA A 93 -14.24 9.11 -0.80
CA ALA A 93 -13.28 8.15 -1.31
C ALA A 93 -12.18 8.83 -2.15
N TRP A 94 -10.99 8.23 -2.16
CA TRP A 94 -9.95 8.60 -3.13
C TRP A 94 -10.46 8.43 -4.57
N GLY A 95 -9.93 9.22 -5.49
CA GLY A 95 -10.28 9.14 -6.91
C GLY A 95 -9.87 7.83 -7.59
N SER A 96 -8.95 7.09 -7.00
CA SER A 96 -8.52 5.77 -7.46
C SER A 96 -8.10 4.91 -6.28
N SER A 97 -8.13 3.61 -6.43
CA SER A 97 -7.35 2.69 -5.63
C SER A 97 -5.99 2.45 -6.31
N TYR A 98 -5.07 1.82 -5.61
CA TYR A 98 -3.70 1.65 -6.08
C TYR A 98 -3.21 0.23 -5.84
N ARG A 99 -2.57 -0.34 -6.86
CA ARG A 99 -1.81 -1.58 -6.67
C ARG A 99 -0.52 -1.22 -5.95
N VAL A 100 -0.21 -1.97 -4.91
CA VAL A 100 0.96 -1.74 -4.04
C VAL A 100 2.03 -2.77 -4.34
N GLU A 101 3.26 -2.29 -4.55
CA GLU A 101 4.45 -3.12 -4.58
C GLU A 101 5.49 -2.47 -3.65
N ILE A 102 6.08 -3.25 -2.74
CA ILE A 102 7.11 -2.80 -1.82
C ILE A 102 8.34 -3.67 -1.98
N ASP A 103 9.48 -3.03 -2.20
CA ASP A 103 10.78 -3.66 -2.23
C ASP A 103 11.73 -2.85 -1.33
N GLY A 104 11.96 -3.36 -0.10
CA GLY A 104 12.77 -2.67 0.89
C GLY A 104 12.21 -1.29 1.23
N ASP A 105 12.96 -0.26 0.91
CA ASP A 105 12.60 1.14 1.18
C ASP A 105 11.89 1.83 0.00
N THR A 106 11.46 1.06 -0.98
CA THR A 106 10.77 1.57 -2.18
C THR A 106 9.32 1.08 -2.20
N LEU A 107 8.40 2.02 -2.41
CA LEU A 107 6.96 1.77 -2.57
C LEU A 107 6.53 2.23 -3.95
N LEU A 108 5.96 1.33 -4.74
CA LEU A 108 5.33 1.68 -6.00
C LEU A 108 3.81 1.64 -5.84
N LEU A 109 3.16 2.74 -6.16
CA LEU A 109 1.70 2.85 -6.23
C LEU A 109 1.27 3.03 -7.69
N SER A 110 0.48 2.10 -8.20
CA SER A 110 -0.06 2.13 -9.56
C SER A 110 -1.57 2.27 -9.50
N ALA A 111 -2.10 3.35 -10.07
CA ALA A 111 -3.55 3.58 -10.09
C ALA A 111 -4.28 2.47 -10.85
N THR A 112 -5.45 2.09 -10.36
CA THR A 112 -6.27 1.01 -10.96
C THR A 112 -7.38 1.55 -11.87
N ASN A 113 -7.49 2.88 -12.01
CA ASN A 113 -8.56 3.54 -12.77
C ASN A 113 -8.28 3.68 -14.28
N GLY A 114 -7.23 3.06 -14.79
CA GLY A 114 -6.87 3.14 -16.22
C GLY A 114 -6.09 4.39 -16.63
N SER A 115 -5.77 5.30 -15.69
CA SER A 115 -5.00 6.51 -15.98
C SER A 115 -3.54 6.27 -16.34
N GLY A 116 -3.00 5.11 -15.96
CA GLY A 116 -1.58 4.80 -16.11
C GLY A 116 -0.68 5.49 -15.07
N GLU A 117 -1.26 6.18 -14.10
CA GLU A 117 -0.51 6.85 -13.04
C GLU A 117 0.29 5.85 -12.21
N LYS A 118 1.58 6.09 -12.09
CA LYS A 118 2.50 5.31 -11.26
C LYS A 118 3.46 6.26 -10.55
N ASN A 119 3.56 6.11 -9.24
CA ASN A 119 4.46 6.92 -8.44
C ASN A 119 5.34 6.03 -7.57
N VAL A 120 6.63 6.35 -7.54
CA VAL A 120 7.62 5.64 -6.72
C VAL A 120 7.93 6.49 -5.51
N TYR A 121 7.63 5.96 -4.34
CA TYR A 121 7.95 6.57 -3.05
C TYR A 121 9.17 5.90 -2.45
N ARG A 122 9.91 6.66 -1.67
CA ARG A 122 11.00 6.13 -0.85
C ARG A 122 10.66 6.29 0.62
N ARG A 123 11.13 5.36 1.44
CA ARG A 123 10.96 5.46 2.89
C ARG A 123 11.78 6.64 3.39
N GLU A 124 11.09 7.65 3.91
CA GLU A 124 11.69 8.91 4.37
C GLU A 124 10.76 9.58 5.35
N SER A 125 11.30 10.02 6.48
CA SER A 125 10.51 10.69 7.53
C SER A 125 9.95 12.01 7.04
N VAL A 126 8.72 12.31 7.42
CA VAL A 126 8.12 13.62 7.19
C VAL A 126 8.88 14.66 8.02
N PRO A 127 9.47 15.69 7.39
CA PRO A 127 10.19 16.72 8.15
C PRO A 127 9.28 17.44 9.13
N ALA A 128 9.80 17.80 10.30
CA ALA A 128 9.04 18.58 11.29
C ALA A 128 8.52 19.90 10.70
N SER A 129 9.31 20.54 9.85
CA SER A 129 8.92 21.78 9.16
C SER A 129 7.69 21.61 8.27
N VAL A 130 7.55 20.44 7.63
CA VAL A 130 6.36 20.12 6.81
C VAL A 130 5.13 19.99 7.70
N ARG A 131 5.24 19.24 8.79
CA ARG A 131 4.14 19.04 9.73
C ARG A 131 3.68 20.34 10.39
N GLU A 132 4.63 21.22 10.74
CA GLU A 132 4.36 22.49 11.40
C GLU A 132 3.74 23.53 10.46
N SER A 133 4.15 23.54 9.19
CA SER A 133 3.73 24.55 8.22
C SER A 133 2.55 24.15 7.35
N ALA A 134 2.16 22.87 7.34
CA ALA A 134 1.09 22.38 6.50
C ALA A 134 -0.27 22.96 6.90
N GLU A 135 -1.04 23.37 5.91
CA GLU A 135 -2.42 23.85 6.09
C GLU A 135 -3.39 22.68 5.89
N ALA A 136 -4.40 22.61 6.77
CA ALA A 136 -5.45 21.60 6.61
C ALA A 136 -6.15 21.82 5.26
N ALA A 137 -6.33 20.75 4.47
CA ALA A 137 -6.94 20.82 3.15
C ALA A 137 -8.47 21.00 3.21
N VAL A 138 -9.06 20.69 4.34
CA VAL A 138 -10.52 20.78 4.55
C VAL A 138 -10.82 21.41 5.89
#